data_26113474c7144f99728a0fe5f56e1231
#
_entry.id   26113474c7144f99728a0fe5f56e1231
#
_cell.length_a   1.000
_cell.length_b   1.000
_cell.length_c   1.000
_cell.angle_alpha   90.00
_cell.angle_beta   90.00
_cell.angle_gamma   90.00
#
_symmetry.space_group_name_H-M   'P 1'
#
loop_
_entity.id
_entity.type
_entity.pdbx_description
1 polymer ?
#
loop_
_entity_poly.entity_id
_entity_poly.type
_entity_poly.pdbx_seq_one_letter_code
_entity_poly.pdbx_strand_id
1 'polypeptide(L)'
;MCADSAGWVPILEADCLNTKLKDMNVDYLFKAVLSLETMEECYSFFEDLCTVPELKALSQRLEVAKMLSEGCVYSDIVSKTGASTATISRVNRSLNYGSDGYKVVFERVKG
;
A
#
# COMPACT_ATOMS: atom_id res chain seq x y z
N MET A 1 -20.53 13.20 11.62
CA MET A 1 -20.19 12.66 10.58
C MET A 1 -20.12 13.54 9.47
N CYS A 2 -21.04 14.17 9.13
CA CYS A 2 -20.95 14.96 8.03
C CYS A 2 -20.00 16.06 8.19
N ALA A 3 -19.71 16.36 9.36
CA ALA A 3 -18.79 17.42 9.57
C ALA A 3 -17.49 17.18 8.90
N ASP A 4 -17.21 15.98 8.70
CA ASP A 4 -15.98 15.65 8.10
C ASP A 4 -15.87 16.18 6.76
N SER A 5 -16.92 16.27 6.09
CA SER A 5 -16.84 16.64 4.72
C SER A 5 -16.38 18.03 4.62
N ALA A 6 -16.74 18.82 5.57
CA ALA A 6 -16.39 20.19 5.46
C ALA A 6 -14.91 20.39 5.49
N GLY A 7 -14.27 19.67 6.31
CA GLY A 7 -12.87 19.85 6.44
C GLY A 7 -12.11 19.29 5.28
N TRP A 8 -12.77 18.57 4.46
CA TRP A 8 -12.10 17.89 3.41
C TRP A 8 -11.84 18.75 2.20
N VAL A 9 -12.57 19.76 2.07
CA VAL A 9 -12.45 20.58 0.92
C VAL A 9 -11.12 20.99 0.46
N PRO A 10 -10.33 21.49 1.25
CA PRO A 10 -9.08 22.07 0.80
C PRO A 10 -8.13 21.17 0.11
N ILE A 11 -8.40 19.96 0.16
CA ILE A 11 -7.49 19.06 -0.42
C ILE A 11 -7.33 19.20 -1.85
N LEU A 12 -8.26 19.78 -2.47
CA LEU A 12 -8.21 19.85 -3.82
C LEU A 12 -6.98 20.28 -4.42
N GLU A 13 -6.45 21.33 -4.00
CA GLU A 13 -5.37 21.80 -4.70
C GLU A 13 -4.17 21.04 -4.54
N ALA A 14 -4.03 20.41 -3.55
CA ALA A 14 -2.82 19.77 -3.32
C ALA A 14 -2.54 18.59 -4.11
N ASP A 15 -3.40 18.17 -4.87
CA ASP A 15 -3.08 16.93 -5.36
C ASP A 15 -3.30 16.61 -6.66
N CYS A 16 -2.79 17.32 -7.48
CA CYS A 16 -2.79 16.98 -8.81
C CYS A 16 -2.17 15.64 -9.02
N LEU A 17 -1.17 15.30 -8.27
CA LEU A 17 -0.49 14.06 -8.49
C LEU A 17 -1.36 12.86 -8.32
N ASN A 18 -2.15 12.83 -7.33
CA ASN A 18 -2.93 11.66 -7.03
C ASN A 18 -4.40 11.90 -7.22
N THR A 19 -4.75 12.75 -8.11
CA THR A 19 -6.11 13.09 -8.35
C THR A 19 -7.01 11.90 -8.58
N LYS A 20 -6.52 10.93 -9.30
CA LYS A 20 -7.35 9.77 -9.60
C LYS A 20 -7.70 8.96 -8.37
N LEU A 21 -6.85 8.99 -7.38
CA LEU A 21 -7.09 8.21 -6.18
C LEU A 21 -7.74 9.00 -5.08
N LYS A 22 -7.70 10.30 -5.19
CA LYS A 22 -8.19 11.13 -4.12
C LYS A 22 -9.69 11.17 -4.11
N ASP A 23 -10.30 10.79 -3.04
CA ASP A 23 -11.70 11.04 -2.81
C ASP A 23 -11.95 10.89 -1.32
N MET A 24 -13.14 11.27 -0.89
CA MET A 24 -13.46 11.24 0.50
C MET A 24 -13.37 9.88 1.12
N ASN A 25 -13.78 8.88 0.40
CA ASN A 25 -13.77 7.53 0.94
C ASN A 25 -12.36 6.99 1.10
N VAL A 26 -11.50 7.29 0.15
CA VAL A 26 -10.12 6.85 0.24
C VAL A 26 -9.40 7.61 1.36
N ASP A 27 -9.70 8.90 1.50
CA ASP A 27 -9.13 9.67 2.60
C ASP A 27 -9.55 9.08 3.94
N TYR A 28 -10.81 8.72 4.06
CA TYR A 28 -11.30 8.15 5.30
C TYR A 28 -10.64 6.79 5.58
N LEU A 29 -10.46 5.99 4.55
CA LEU A 29 -9.77 4.72 4.70
C LEU A 29 -8.36 4.94 5.25
N PHE A 30 -7.64 5.89 4.68
CA PHE A 30 -6.28 6.12 5.13
C PHE A 30 -6.23 6.70 6.54
N LYS A 31 -7.20 7.53 6.91
CA LYS A 31 -7.30 7.98 8.28
C LYS A 31 -7.53 6.81 9.23
N ALA A 32 -8.37 5.86 8.81
CA ALA A 32 -8.63 4.69 9.61
C ALA A 32 -7.36 3.86 9.79
N VAL A 33 -6.61 3.66 8.72
CA VAL A 33 -5.37 2.92 8.81
C VAL A 33 -4.38 3.62 9.73
N LEU A 34 -4.30 4.94 9.62
CA LEU A 34 -3.37 5.69 10.45
C LEU A 34 -3.75 5.72 11.92
N SER A 35 -4.97 5.36 12.25
CA SER A 35 -5.41 5.33 13.63
C SER A 35 -5.03 4.04 14.34
N LEU A 36 -4.60 3.03 13.59
CA LEU A 36 -4.25 1.75 14.19
C LEU A 36 -2.94 1.87 14.94
N GLU A 37 -2.88 1.25 16.09
CA GLU A 37 -1.71 1.37 16.94
C GLU A 37 -0.98 0.07 17.22
N THR A 38 -1.62 -1.06 17.03
CA THR A 38 -0.99 -2.33 17.31
C THR A 38 -1.16 -3.29 16.15
N MET A 39 -0.33 -4.31 16.14
CA MET A 39 -0.42 -5.35 15.12
C MET A 39 -1.77 -6.06 15.22
N GLU A 40 -2.25 -6.30 16.43
CA GLU A 40 -3.53 -6.95 16.61
C GLU A 40 -4.66 -6.13 16.02
N GLU A 41 -4.58 -4.82 16.19
CA GLU A 41 -5.60 -3.95 15.61
C GLU A 41 -5.56 -3.99 14.09
N CYS A 42 -4.37 -4.08 13.53
CA CYS A 42 -4.25 -4.20 12.08
C CYS A 42 -4.88 -5.49 11.58
N TYR A 43 -4.61 -6.60 12.25
CA TYR A 43 -5.22 -7.86 11.86
C TYR A 43 -6.75 -7.79 11.94
N SER A 44 -7.26 -7.26 13.04
CA SER A 44 -8.71 -7.17 13.22
C SER A 44 -9.35 -6.28 12.16
N PHE A 45 -8.76 -5.14 11.92
CA PHE A 45 -9.33 -4.19 10.96
C PHE A 45 -9.32 -4.75 9.55
N PHE A 46 -8.20 -5.31 9.15
CA PHE A 46 -8.09 -5.82 7.78
C PHE A 46 -8.85 -7.11 7.58
N GLU A 47 -9.04 -7.89 8.64
CA GLU A 47 -9.90 -9.06 8.54
C GLU A 47 -11.33 -8.66 8.25
N ASP A 48 -11.78 -7.57 8.85
CA ASP A 48 -13.14 -7.10 8.60
C ASP A 48 -13.26 -6.39 7.25
N LEU A 49 -12.23 -5.72 6.85
CA LEU A 49 -12.29 -4.88 5.64
C LEU A 49 -12.03 -5.65 4.36
N CYS A 50 -11.15 -6.62 4.40
CA CYS A 50 -10.71 -7.32 3.19
C CYS A 50 -11.02 -8.80 3.24
N THR A 51 -11.14 -9.41 2.08
CA THR A 51 -11.17 -10.86 2.03
C THR A 51 -9.75 -11.37 2.22
N VAL A 52 -9.62 -12.64 2.54
CA VAL A 52 -8.30 -13.25 2.70
C VAL A 52 -7.48 -13.14 1.42
N PRO A 53 -8.03 -13.46 0.25
CA PRO A 53 -7.23 -13.31 -0.97
C PRO A 53 -6.79 -11.87 -1.23
N GLU A 54 -7.63 -10.90 -0.90
CA GLU A 54 -7.25 -9.50 -1.08
C GLU A 54 -6.08 -9.14 -0.19
N LEU A 55 -6.12 -9.56 1.05
CA LEU A 55 -5.05 -9.25 1.97
C LEU A 55 -3.76 -9.95 1.56
N LYS A 56 -3.88 -11.19 1.13
CA LYS A 56 -2.71 -11.92 0.68
C LYS A 56 -2.08 -11.30 -0.56
N ALA A 57 -2.91 -10.78 -1.46
CA ALA A 57 -2.38 -10.12 -2.64
C ALA A 57 -1.60 -8.86 -2.28
N LEU A 58 -2.11 -8.08 -1.34
CA LEU A 58 -1.40 -6.89 -0.88
C LEU A 58 -0.07 -7.28 -0.23
N SER A 59 -0.11 -8.29 0.59
CA SER A 59 1.07 -8.79 1.27
C SER A 59 2.13 -9.29 0.29
N GLN A 60 1.68 -10.00 -0.74
CA GLN A 60 2.60 -10.53 -1.76
C GLN A 60 3.28 -9.38 -2.50
N ARG A 61 2.53 -8.37 -2.88
CA ARG A 61 3.12 -7.24 -3.59
C ARG A 61 4.15 -6.51 -2.73
N LEU A 62 3.88 -6.39 -1.45
CA LEU A 62 4.82 -5.73 -0.56
C LEU A 62 6.11 -6.55 -0.43
N GLU A 63 5.97 -7.85 -0.32
CA GLU A 63 7.13 -8.72 -0.23
C GLU A 63 7.96 -8.68 -1.49
N VAL A 64 7.30 -8.69 -2.65
CA VAL A 64 7.99 -8.57 -3.93
C VAL A 64 8.78 -7.27 -3.98
N ALA A 65 8.16 -6.17 -3.57
CA ALA A 65 8.84 -4.87 -3.58
C ALA A 65 10.06 -4.88 -2.67
N LYS A 66 9.94 -5.51 -1.50
CA LYS A 66 11.06 -5.59 -0.59
C LYS A 66 12.21 -6.35 -1.20
N MET A 67 11.93 -7.49 -1.80
CA MET A 67 12.98 -8.31 -2.42
C MET A 67 13.62 -7.59 -3.60
N LEU A 68 12.82 -6.88 -4.39
CA LEU A 68 13.39 -6.11 -5.49
C LEU A 68 14.30 -5.00 -4.96
N SER A 69 13.90 -4.36 -3.88
CA SER A 69 14.71 -3.29 -3.32
C SER A 69 16.02 -3.83 -2.74
N GLU A 70 16.06 -5.10 -2.43
CA GLU A 70 17.26 -5.74 -1.92
C GLU A 70 18.13 -6.33 -3.03
N GLY A 71 17.72 -6.17 -4.26
CA GLY A 71 18.51 -6.65 -5.39
C GLY A 71 18.29 -8.09 -5.80
N CYS A 72 17.23 -8.71 -5.32
CA CYS A 72 16.95 -10.09 -5.67
C CYS A 72 16.56 -10.22 -7.13
N VAL A 73 16.93 -11.33 -7.75
CA VAL A 73 16.57 -11.56 -9.14
C VAL A 73 15.17 -12.15 -9.22
N TYR A 74 14.54 -12.00 -10.36
CA TYR A 74 13.14 -12.42 -10.54
C TYR A 74 12.91 -13.90 -10.22
N SER A 75 13.80 -14.77 -10.61
CA SER A 75 13.59 -16.20 -10.36
C SER A 75 13.52 -16.50 -8.86
N ASP A 76 14.33 -15.82 -8.07
CA ASP A 76 14.28 -16.01 -6.64
C ASP A 76 12.99 -15.45 -6.05
N ILE A 77 12.52 -14.34 -6.59
CA ILE A 77 11.30 -13.77 -6.11
C ILE A 77 10.11 -14.67 -6.42
N VAL A 78 10.07 -15.21 -7.64
CA VAL A 78 9.01 -16.14 -7.98
C VAL A 78 9.03 -17.33 -7.04
N SER A 79 10.21 -17.84 -6.78
CA SER A 79 10.36 -19.02 -5.95
C SER A 79 9.89 -18.77 -4.51
N LYS A 80 10.21 -17.60 -3.98
CA LYS A 80 9.87 -17.29 -2.62
C LYS A 80 8.45 -16.79 -2.41
N THR A 81 7.94 -16.03 -3.31
CA THR A 81 6.65 -15.36 -3.10
C THR A 81 5.51 -16.00 -3.86
N GLY A 82 5.81 -16.78 -4.86
CA GLY A 82 4.76 -17.33 -5.71
C GLY A 82 4.17 -16.33 -6.68
N ALA A 83 4.69 -15.12 -6.73
CA ALA A 83 4.15 -14.10 -7.62
C ALA A 83 4.51 -14.40 -9.05
N SER A 84 3.63 -14.01 -9.97
CA SER A 84 3.93 -14.19 -11.40
C SER A 84 4.94 -13.14 -11.83
N THR A 85 5.62 -13.39 -12.93
CA THR A 85 6.55 -12.41 -13.45
C THR A 85 5.83 -11.11 -13.83
N ALA A 86 4.58 -11.21 -14.25
CA ALA A 86 3.80 -10.01 -14.56
C ALA A 86 3.60 -9.16 -13.30
N THR A 87 3.31 -9.79 -12.17
CA THR A 87 3.16 -9.08 -10.92
C THR A 87 4.47 -8.43 -10.52
N ILE A 88 5.57 -9.17 -10.64
CA ILE A 88 6.88 -8.66 -10.27
C ILE A 88 7.25 -7.46 -11.14
N SER A 89 6.98 -7.53 -12.43
CA SER A 89 7.27 -6.42 -13.33
C SER A 89 6.45 -5.19 -12.99
N ARG A 90 5.19 -5.39 -12.63
CA ARG A 90 4.33 -4.29 -12.24
C ARG A 90 4.84 -3.63 -10.95
N VAL A 91 5.21 -4.43 -9.98
CA VAL A 91 5.73 -3.90 -8.73
C VAL A 91 7.05 -3.18 -8.96
N ASN A 92 7.89 -3.75 -9.82
CA ASN A 92 9.17 -3.14 -10.12
C ASN A 92 8.98 -1.76 -10.76
N ARG A 93 8.00 -1.64 -11.64
CA ARG A 93 7.70 -0.36 -12.24
C ARG A 93 7.25 0.65 -11.19
N SER A 94 6.39 0.24 -10.26
CA SER A 94 5.94 1.11 -9.20
C SER A 94 7.09 1.52 -8.28
N LEU A 95 7.99 0.60 -8.04
CA LEU A 95 9.12 0.88 -7.16
C LEU A 95 10.04 1.92 -7.78
N ASN A 96 10.25 1.84 -9.07
CA ASN A 96 11.19 2.75 -9.74
C ASN A 96 10.58 4.03 -10.28
N TYR A 97 9.32 3.99 -10.66
CA TYR A 97 8.69 5.14 -11.29
C TYR A 97 7.37 5.54 -10.65
N GLY A 98 7.06 5.02 -9.49
CA GLY A 98 5.80 5.34 -8.83
C GLY A 98 5.92 6.52 -7.90
N SER A 99 5.14 6.51 -6.85
CA SER A 99 5.04 7.62 -5.92
C SER A 99 5.99 7.54 -4.73
N ASP A 100 6.93 6.62 -4.77
CA ASP A 100 7.91 6.43 -3.71
C ASP A 100 7.31 5.92 -2.39
N GLY A 101 6.09 5.44 -2.41
CA GLY A 101 5.46 4.92 -1.20
C GLY A 101 6.21 3.75 -0.60
N TYR A 102 6.70 2.85 -1.45
CA TYR A 102 7.47 1.71 -0.94
C TYR A 102 8.74 2.19 -0.23
N LYS A 103 9.39 3.20 -0.79
CA LYS A 103 10.64 3.68 -0.19
C LYS A 103 10.41 4.28 1.18
N VAL A 104 9.34 5.03 1.32
CA VAL A 104 9.00 5.62 2.60
C VAL A 104 8.76 4.53 3.64
N VAL A 105 7.99 3.52 3.26
CA VAL A 105 7.66 2.45 4.18
C VAL A 105 8.90 1.68 4.58
N PHE A 106 9.73 1.33 3.59
CA PHE A 106 10.92 0.53 3.90
C PHE A 106 11.92 1.28 4.74
N GLU A 107 11.95 2.59 4.65
CA GLU A 107 12.82 3.37 5.51
C GLU A 107 12.34 3.36 6.96
N ARG A 108 11.04 3.29 7.14
CA ARG A 108 10.47 3.36 8.48
C ARG A 108 10.35 2.01 9.16
N VAL A 109 10.05 0.98 8.36
CA VAL A 109 9.91 -0.33 8.92
C VAL A 109 11.22 -1.02 8.76
N LYS A 110 12.01 -1.04 9.76
CA LYS A 110 13.27 -1.66 9.61
C LYS A 110 13.28 -2.99 10.21
N GLY A 111 12.79 -3.77 9.86
CA GLY A 111 12.87 -4.99 10.51
C GLY A 111 12.08 -6.01 9.88
#